data_222b413c66731be16298e270f3564805
#
_entry.id   222b413c66731be16298e270f3564805
#
_cell.length_a   1.000
_cell.length_b   1.000
_cell.length_c   1.000
_cell.angle_alpha   90.00
_cell.angle_beta   90.00
_cell.angle_gamma   90.00
#
_symmetry.space_group_name_H-M   'P 1'
#
loop_
_entity.id
_entity.type
_entity.pdbx_description
1 polymer ?
#
loop_
_entity_poly.entity_id
_entity_poly.type
_entity_poly.pdbx_seq_one_letter_code
_entity_poly.pdbx_strand_id
1 'polypeptide(L)'
;MPTYRDVRVFASTTNSSNESIEAFFSQPRSIEYNPDLQWQRNRMMEVGVETDILGNKISLTAFRNRTLHAYRISNHYDRTSYSYTLDNALVGVSIPADHRAFSIDGATGIVTVSDKTGALPSQELPHITYKELAASYYPDNDLNPIDRFGIEWVVDFAKIKAIQTEIRLDGTWYAYKSLGTNQVEYSPTTLRTTKDKLPYPYIGLYYGDNAYSTGSESRTLRMNLTFTTHIPSVRMIVSAKLESSLLKYSRTLSEMPDGTEIAQVISDPSDILSTVGGSIYDGEHYVVRYPEYYCSYDDPTPRNYLADLKAAKASGDLDLFNDLWQLSYKSSYLYVFKKDYISPFFSTNFSVTKEIGDLASISFYANNFFVNRSQIWSTRTETYLSAASYIPKFYYGLTLRLKF
;
A
#
# COMPACT_ATOMS: atom_id res chain seq x y z
N MET A 1 0.60 -0.90 20.01
CA MET A 1 1.55 -0.30 20.97
C MET A 1 1.49 1.20 20.76
N PRO A 2 1.36 2.03 21.79
CA PRO A 2 1.39 3.49 21.58
C PRO A 2 2.75 3.86 20.98
N THR A 3 2.72 4.57 19.86
CA THR A 3 3.91 5.18 19.29
C THR A 3 4.18 6.48 20.03
N TYR A 4 5.38 6.62 20.55
CA TYR A 4 5.80 7.84 21.22
C TYR A 4 6.50 8.73 20.21
N ARG A 5 6.23 10.03 20.29
CA ARG A 5 7.00 11.05 19.58
C ARG A 5 7.99 11.65 20.57
N ASP A 6 9.27 11.45 20.34
CA ASP A 6 10.32 12.09 21.11
C ASP A 6 10.55 13.50 20.57
N VAL A 7 10.34 14.50 21.41
CA VAL A 7 10.66 15.89 21.12
C VAL A 7 11.86 16.25 21.98
N ARG A 8 12.96 16.63 21.34
CA ARG A 8 14.15 17.16 22.02
C ARG A 8 14.04 18.66 22.08
N VAL A 9 14.18 19.22 23.28
CA VAL A 9 14.28 20.66 23.51
C VAL A 9 15.71 20.94 23.90
N PHE A 10 16.41 21.77 23.09
CA PHE A 10 17.76 22.22 23.39
C PHE A 10 17.72 23.69 23.81
N ALA A 11 18.29 24.02 24.94
CA ALA A 11 18.65 25.38 25.27
C ALA A 11 20.16 25.41 25.51
N SER A 12 20.89 26.10 24.64
CA SER A 12 22.32 26.28 24.80
C SER A 12 22.66 27.76 25.00
N THR A 13 23.68 28.07 25.83
CA THR A 13 24.23 29.40 25.89
C THR A 13 25.49 29.48 25.05
N THR A 14 25.64 30.55 24.26
CA THR A 14 26.83 30.83 23.50
C THR A 14 27.93 31.52 24.30
N ASN A 15 27.68 31.84 25.60
CA ASN A 15 28.64 32.47 26.47
C ASN A 15 29.31 31.49 27.41
N SER A 16 30.58 31.64 27.56
CA SER A 16 31.63 31.02 28.40
C SER A 16 31.30 29.94 29.46
N SER A 17 30.09 29.59 29.72
CA SER A 17 29.66 28.55 30.67
C SER A 17 29.06 27.30 30.06
N ASN A 18 29.09 27.09 28.75
CA ASN A 18 28.63 25.85 28.09
C ASN A 18 27.42 25.16 28.74
N GLU A 19 26.49 25.92 29.29
CA GLU A 19 25.24 25.35 29.79
C GLU A 19 24.37 24.91 28.62
N SER A 20 24.06 23.64 28.58
CA SER A 20 23.05 23.09 27.68
C SER A 20 21.97 22.41 28.48
N ILE A 21 20.72 22.64 28.09
CA ILE A 21 19.60 21.90 28.63
C ILE A 21 19.10 20.99 27.48
N GLU A 22 19.03 19.73 27.78
CA GLU A 22 18.40 18.75 26.89
C GLU A 22 17.19 18.17 27.64
N ALA A 23 15.99 18.41 27.12
CA ALA A 23 14.77 17.80 27.65
C ALA A 23 14.14 16.91 26.57
N PHE A 24 13.82 15.70 26.97
CA PHE A 24 13.10 14.76 26.13
C PHE A 24 11.63 14.78 26.52
N PHE A 25 10.79 15.05 25.54
CA PHE A 25 9.36 14.96 25.72
C PHE A 25 8.81 13.90 24.77
N SER A 26 8.06 12.94 25.28
CA SER A 26 7.39 11.93 24.47
C SER A 26 5.89 12.10 24.62
N GLN A 27 5.23 12.39 23.52
CA GLN A 27 3.77 12.38 23.46
C GLN A 27 3.30 11.06 22.86
N PRO A 28 2.50 10.26 23.58
CA PRO A 28 1.95 9.05 23.01
C PRO A 28 1.03 9.44 21.85
N ARG A 29 1.29 8.87 20.67
CA ARG A 29 0.28 8.87 19.61
C ARG A 29 -0.88 8.01 20.07
N SER A 30 -2.03 8.59 20.24
CA SER A 30 -3.25 7.82 20.50
C SER A 30 -3.58 7.02 19.24
N ILE A 31 -3.69 5.70 19.40
CA ILE A 31 -4.46 4.92 18.44
C ILE A 31 -5.89 5.32 18.71
N GLU A 32 -6.49 5.99 17.74
CA GLU A 32 -7.89 6.37 17.86
C GLU A 32 -8.75 5.11 17.97
N TYR A 33 -9.65 5.13 18.93
CA TYR A 33 -10.60 4.04 19.11
C TYR A 33 -11.84 4.33 18.27
N ASN A 34 -12.20 3.38 17.40
CA ASN A 34 -13.45 3.43 16.65
C ASN A 34 -14.50 2.56 17.35
N PRO A 35 -15.48 3.14 18.04
CA PRO A 35 -16.53 2.39 18.72
C PRO A 35 -17.48 1.69 17.73
N ASP A 36 -17.54 2.15 16.48
CA ASP A 36 -18.44 1.65 15.44
C ASP A 36 -17.78 0.57 14.57
N LEU A 37 -16.55 0.17 14.91
CA LEU A 37 -15.82 -0.84 14.17
C LEU A 37 -16.58 -2.18 14.19
N GLN A 38 -16.95 -2.65 13.01
CA GLN A 38 -17.68 -3.90 12.82
C GLN A 38 -16.73 -5.06 12.59
N TRP A 39 -17.15 -6.26 12.98
CA TRP A 39 -16.44 -7.47 12.67
C TRP A 39 -16.44 -7.74 11.16
N GLN A 40 -15.24 -7.97 10.63
CA GLN A 40 -15.09 -8.46 9.26
C GLN A 40 -15.80 -9.81 9.12
N ARG A 41 -16.56 -9.96 8.04
CA ARG A 41 -17.30 -11.20 7.73
C ARG A 41 -16.99 -11.69 6.34
N ASN A 42 -16.75 -12.98 6.22
CA ASN A 42 -16.62 -13.63 4.92
C ASN A 42 -17.88 -14.46 4.64
N ARG A 43 -18.45 -14.24 3.46
CA ARG A 43 -19.54 -15.07 2.92
C ARG A 43 -19.01 -15.83 1.73
N MET A 44 -18.94 -17.13 1.85
CA MET A 44 -18.52 -18.03 0.77
C MET A 44 -19.72 -18.84 0.28
N MET A 45 -19.84 -18.90 -1.04
CA MET A 45 -20.78 -19.76 -1.74
C MET A 45 -19.97 -20.58 -2.74
N GLU A 46 -20.24 -21.85 -2.78
CA GLU A 46 -19.54 -22.80 -3.65
C GLU A 46 -20.54 -23.79 -4.24
N VAL A 47 -20.35 -24.10 -5.52
CA VAL A 47 -21.06 -25.16 -6.21
C VAL A 47 -20.07 -25.96 -7.02
N GLY A 48 -20.10 -27.26 -6.89
CA GLY A 48 -19.21 -28.16 -7.62
C GLY A 48 -19.95 -29.34 -8.23
N VAL A 49 -19.37 -29.86 -9.28
CA VAL A 49 -19.81 -31.11 -9.92
C VAL A 49 -18.58 -31.99 -10.12
N GLU A 50 -18.76 -33.27 -9.81
CA GLU A 50 -17.77 -34.29 -10.09
C GLU A 50 -18.45 -35.42 -10.88
N THR A 51 -17.79 -35.90 -11.94
CA THR A 51 -18.32 -36.94 -12.79
C THR A 51 -17.20 -37.81 -13.36
N ASP A 52 -17.54 -39.04 -13.73
CA ASP A 52 -16.69 -39.95 -14.49
C ASP A 52 -17.33 -40.22 -15.86
N ILE A 53 -16.62 -39.85 -16.90
CA ILE A 53 -17.09 -40.07 -18.29
C ILE A 53 -16.03 -40.86 -19.04
N LEU A 54 -16.35 -42.10 -19.37
CA LEU A 54 -15.45 -43.00 -20.11
C LEU A 54 -14.08 -43.17 -19.41
N GLY A 55 -14.07 -43.19 -18.08
CA GLY A 55 -12.87 -43.34 -17.28
C GLY A 55 -12.06 -42.03 -17.10
N ASN A 56 -12.58 -40.88 -17.59
CA ASN A 56 -12.03 -39.58 -17.30
C ASN A 56 -12.78 -38.99 -16.12
N LYS A 57 -12.06 -38.67 -15.03
CA LYS A 57 -12.62 -37.99 -13.86
C LYS A 57 -12.55 -36.51 -14.06
N ILE A 58 -13.69 -35.84 -13.96
CA ILE A 58 -13.82 -34.39 -14.15
C ILE A 58 -14.41 -33.80 -12.88
N SER A 59 -13.73 -32.85 -12.31
CA SER A 59 -14.22 -32.02 -11.20
C SER A 59 -14.21 -30.55 -11.64
N LEU A 60 -15.34 -29.88 -11.45
CA LEU A 60 -15.50 -28.44 -11.71
C LEU A 60 -16.15 -27.80 -10.53
N THR A 61 -15.54 -26.76 -9.98
CA THR A 61 -16.03 -26.00 -8.84
C THR A 61 -16.06 -24.51 -9.15
N ALA A 62 -17.18 -23.85 -8.88
CA ALA A 62 -17.29 -22.40 -8.93
C ALA A 62 -17.56 -21.87 -7.54
N PHE A 63 -16.87 -20.81 -7.15
CA PHE A 63 -17.04 -20.19 -5.84
C PHE A 63 -17.10 -18.66 -5.93
N ARG A 64 -17.82 -18.07 -5.00
CA ARG A 64 -17.80 -16.65 -4.72
C ARG A 64 -17.51 -16.43 -3.25
N ASN A 65 -16.49 -15.63 -2.96
CA ASN A 65 -16.17 -15.19 -1.61
C ASN A 65 -16.33 -13.67 -1.54
N ARG A 66 -17.15 -13.21 -0.60
CA ARG A 66 -17.43 -11.79 -0.36
C ARG A 66 -17.02 -11.43 1.04
N THR A 67 -16.04 -10.52 1.16
CA THR A 67 -15.64 -9.95 2.44
C THR A 67 -16.43 -8.68 2.70
N LEU A 68 -17.18 -8.66 3.79
CA LEU A 68 -17.94 -7.49 4.27
C LEU A 68 -17.19 -6.86 5.43
N HIS A 69 -17.22 -5.53 5.53
CA HIS A 69 -16.59 -4.77 6.61
C HIS A 69 -15.09 -5.11 6.75
N ALA A 70 -14.37 -5.20 5.61
CA ALA A 70 -12.94 -5.46 5.64
C ALA A 70 -12.24 -4.40 6.48
N TYR A 71 -11.30 -4.82 7.35
CA TYR A 71 -10.56 -3.88 8.17
C TYR A 71 -9.59 -3.09 7.31
N ARG A 72 -9.57 -1.81 7.56
CA ARG A 72 -8.64 -0.86 6.97
C ARG A 72 -8.07 0.06 8.04
N ILE A 73 -7.00 0.75 7.69
CA ILE A 73 -6.44 1.82 8.51
C ILE A 73 -6.51 3.09 7.67
N SER A 74 -7.23 4.08 8.16
CA SER A 74 -7.28 5.43 7.60
C SER A 74 -6.33 6.34 8.36
N ASN A 75 -5.81 7.37 7.70
CA ASN A 75 -5.09 8.44 8.36
C ASN A 75 -6.07 9.52 8.76
N HIS A 76 -5.97 9.95 10.01
CA HIS A 76 -6.54 11.20 10.51
C HIS A 76 -5.40 12.15 10.84
N TYR A 77 -5.67 13.44 10.85
CA TYR A 77 -4.68 14.44 11.17
C TYR A 77 -5.11 15.23 12.40
N ASP A 78 -4.42 15.00 13.51
CA ASP A 78 -4.61 15.74 14.74
C ASP A 78 -3.95 17.10 14.63
N ARG A 79 -4.66 18.13 15.04
CA ARG A 79 -4.17 19.51 15.12
C ARG A 79 -3.48 19.70 16.44
N THR A 80 -2.16 19.71 16.43
CA THR A 80 -1.35 19.86 17.63
C THR A 80 -0.45 21.09 17.54
N SER A 81 -0.15 21.68 18.68
CA SER A 81 0.85 22.73 18.79
C SER A 81 1.82 22.43 19.92
N TYR A 82 3.06 22.80 19.75
CA TYR A 82 4.10 22.54 20.71
C TYR A 82 5.18 23.64 20.70
N SER A 83 5.63 24.07 21.89
CA SER A 83 6.63 25.13 22.05
C SER A 83 8.03 24.53 22.16
N TYR A 84 8.95 25.07 21.38
CA TYR A 84 10.36 24.69 21.39
C TYR A 84 11.18 25.87 21.95
N THR A 85 12.00 25.58 22.93
CA THR A 85 12.91 26.57 23.52
C THR A 85 13.95 27.02 22.50
N LEU A 86 14.26 28.33 22.46
CA LEU A 86 15.27 28.87 21.57
C LEU A 86 16.68 28.42 21.99
N ASP A 87 17.60 28.28 21.03
CA ASP A 87 18.98 27.88 21.29
C ASP A 87 19.72 28.78 22.26
N ASN A 88 19.35 30.06 22.34
CA ASN A 88 19.95 31.05 23.22
C ASN A 88 19.05 31.43 24.41
N ALA A 89 18.09 30.59 24.76
CA ALA A 89 17.06 30.87 25.74
C ALA A 89 17.61 31.15 27.16
N LEU A 90 18.80 30.67 27.47
CA LEU A 90 19.45 30.94 28.77
C LEU A 90 20.17 32.28 28.83
N VAL A 91 20.33 32.99 27.72
CA VAL A 91 20.94 34.31 27.69
C VAL A 91 19.99 35.30 28.33
N GLY A 92 20.47 36.00 29.37
CA GLY A 92 19.67 36.99 30.11
C GLY A 92 18.81 36.43 31.23
N VAL A 93 18.86 35.12 31.50
CA VAL A 93 18.22 34.55 32.69
C VAL A 93 18.90 35.06 33.95
N SER A 94 18.11 35.72 34.81
CA SER A 94 18.62 36.37 36.04
C SER A 94 19.04 35.39 37.15
N ILE A 95 18.57 34.14 37.08
CA ILE A 95 18.89 33.09 38.07
C ILE A 95 20.31 32.60 37.81
N PRO A 96 21.22 32.57 38.81
CA PRO A 96 22.56 32.04 38.67
C PRO A 96 22.56 30.59 38.21
N ALA A 97 23.54 30.16 37.42
CA ALA A 97 23.55 28.86 36.76
C ALA A 97 23.48 27.67 37.75
N ASP A 98 24.19 27.78 38.88
CA ASP A 98 24.19 26.75 39.94
C ASP A 98 22.88 26.66 40.72
N HIS A 99 22.06 27.70 40.68
CA HIS A 99 20.75 27.74 41.34
C HIS A 99 19.58 27.35 40.41
N ARG A 100 19.81 27.14 39.14
CA ARG A 100 18.74 26.82 38.18
C ARG A 100 18.16 25.41 38.37
N ALA A 101 16.84 25.33 38.39
CA ALA A 101 16.09 24.12 38.22
C ALA A 101 15.15 24.31 37.04
N PHE A 102 15.03 23.27 36.20
CA PHE A 102 14.23 23.34 34.99
C PHE A 102 13.01 22.43 35.11
N SER A 103 11.90 22.90 34.62
CA SER A 103 10.67 22.11 34.45
C SER A 103 10.10 22.34 33.06
N ILE A 104 9.47 21.32 32.49
CA ILE A 104 8.82 21.40 31.21
C ILE A 104 7.33 21.07 31.38
N ASP A 105 6.47 21.92 30.81
CA ASP A 105 5.06 21.63 30.71
C ASP A 105 4.85 20.59 29.57
N GLY A 106 4.41 19.40 29.94
CA GLY A 106 4.20 18.30 29.01
C GLY A 106 3.12 18.57 27.96
N ALA A 107 2.17 19.46 28.22
CA ALA A 107 1.09 19.79 27.27
C ALA A 107 1.53 20.84 26.24
N THR A 108 2.29 21.86 26.67
CA THR A 108 2.66 22.98 25.82
C THR A 108 4.11 22.97 25.35
N GLY A 109 4.98 22.20 25.99
CA GLY A 109 6.41 22.18 25.73
C GLY A 109 7.18 23.40 26.26
N ILE A 110 6.53 24.28 27.04
CA ILE A 110 7.15 25.46 27.60
C ILE A 110 8.09 25.06 28.74
N VAL A 111 9.33 25.52 28.67
CA VAL A 111 10.34 25.31 29.72
C VAL A 111 10.38 26.48 30.65
N THR A 112 10.28 26.23 31.94
CA THR A 112 10.40 27.20 33.02
C THR A 112 11.68 26.94 33.81
N VAL A 113 12.44 27.98 34.06
CA VAL A 113 13.59 27.97 34.97
C VAL A 113 13.17 28.55 36.31
N SER A 114 13.46 27.86 37.39
CA SER A 114 13.20 28.28 38.77
C SER A 114 14.47 28.33 39.59
N ASP A 115 14.50 29.18 40.61
CA ASP A 115 15.62 29.30 41.56
C ASP A 115 15.44 28.24 42.66
N LYS A 116 16.38 27.32 42.80
CA LYS A 116 16.42 26.31 43.86
C LYS A 116 16.42 26.92 45.28
N THR A 117 16.93 28.15 45.42
CA THR A 117 16.95 28.84 46.69
C THR A 117 15.66 29.61 46.99
N GLY A 118 14.81 29.80 46.00
CA GLY A 118 13.57 30.55 46.10
C GLY A 118 13.76 32.06 46.20
N ALA A 119 14.96 32.57 46.02
CA ALA A 119 15.24 34.01 46.12
C ALA A 119 14.79 34.82 44.91
N LEU A 120 14.73 34.20 43.75
CA LEU A 120 14.31 34.83 42.49
C LEU A 120 13.05 34.16 41.91
N PRO A 121 12.18 34.92 41.23
CA PRO A 121 10.98 34.38 40.62
C PRO A 121 11.33 33.44 39.47
N SER A 122 10.47 32.44 39.22
CA SER A 122 10.55 31.56 38.05
C SER A 122 10.34 32.36 36.77
N GLN A 123 10.99 31.93 35.69
CA GLN A 123 10.96 32.56 34.37
C GLN A 123 10.67 31.53 33.32
N GLU A 124 9.75 31.83 32.40
CA GLU A 124 9.58 31.04 31.19
C GLU A 124 10.74 31.35 30.23
N LEU A 125 11.31 30.31 29.65
CA LEU A 125 12.35 30.46 28.64
C LEU A 125 11.76 30.91 27.29
N PRO A 126 12.47 31.80 26.57
CA PRO A 126 12.07 32.17 25.21
C PRO A 126 11.88 30.95 24.33
N HIS A 127 10.74 30.87 23.66
CA HIS A 127 10.33 29.71 22.85
C HIS A 127 9.60 30.15 21.57
N ILE A 128 9.47 29.20 20.62
CA ILE A 128 8.66 29.35 19.42
C ILE A 128 7.65 28.19 19.42
N THR A 129 6.37 28.51 19.29
CA THR A 129 5.32 27.53 19.16
C THR A 129 5.20 27.08 17.70
N TYR A 130 5.31 25.77 17.48
CA TYR A 130 5.10 25.14 16.19
C TYR A 130 3.71 24.54 16.15
N LYS A 131 3.00 24.79 15.07
CA LYS A 131 1.77 24.07 14.73
C LYS A 131 2.12 22.84 13.89
N GLU A 132 1.38 21.77 14.07
CA GLU A 132 1.59 20.51 13.34
C GLU A 132 0.26 19.79 13.06
N LEU A 133 0.18 19.23 11.88
CA LEU A 133 -0.82 18.20 11.56
C LEU A 133 -0.16 16.84 11.76
N ALA A 134 -0.42 16.23 12.91
CA ALA A 134 0.14 14.94 13.26
C ALA A 134 -0.75 13.82 12.72
N ALA A 135 -0.24 13.01 11.79
CA ALA A 135 -1.00 11.87 11.30
C ALA A 135 -1.20 10.84 12.42
N SER A 136 -2.43 10.47 12.68
CA SER A 136 -2.83 9.34 13.53
C SER A 136 -3.43 8.21 12.70
N TYR A 137 -3.46 7.01 13.28
CA TYR A 137 -4.03 5.84 12.63
C TYR A 137 -5.42 5.58 13.20
N TYR A 138 -6.41 5.55 12.31
CA TYR A 138 -7.79 5.27 12.66
C TYR A 138 -8.24 3.93 12.05
N PRO A 139 -8.51 2.91 12.88
CA PRO A 139 -9.05 1.65 12.38
C PRO A 139 -10.49 1.85 11.93
N ASP A 140 -10.80 1.38 10.73
CA ASP A 140 -12.10 1.55 10.09
C ASP A 140 -12.50 0.29 9.32
N ASN A 141 -13.72 0.25 8.81
CA ASN A 141 -14.20 -0.79 7.91
C ASN A 141 -14.41 -0.24 6.52
N ASP A 142 -14.09 -1.02 5.51
CA ASP A 142 -14.50 -0.72 4.15
C ASP A 142 -16.04 -0.71 4.04
N LEU A 143 -16.58 0.35 3.46
CA LEU A 143 -18.03 0.49 3.22
C LEU A 143 -18.51 -0.48 2.14
N ASN A 144 -17.66 -0.78 1.17
CA ASN A 144 -17.97 -1.71 0.08
C ASN A 144 -17.35 -3.08 0.32
N PRO A 145 -18.03 -4.15 -0.11
CA PRO A 145 -17.49 -5.48 -0.01
C PRO A 145 -16.36 -5.73 -1.00
N ILE A 146 -15.41 -6.56 -0.59
CA ILE A 146 -14.39 -7.11 -1.49
C ILE A 146 -14.96 -8.39 -2.10
N ASP A 147 -15.11 -8.41 -3.43
CA ASP A 147 -15.62 -9.56 -4.16
C ASP A 147 -14.48 -10.39 -4.77
N ARG A 148 -14.58 -11.70 -4.59
CA ARG A 148 -13.70 -12.71 -5.19
C ARG A 148 -14.56 -13.77 -5.83
N PHE A 149 -14.27 -14.10 -7.09
CA PHE A 149 -14.94 -15.17 -7.83
C PHE A 149 -13.88 -16.09 -8.44
N GLY A 150 -14.14 -17.37 -8.41
CA GLY A 150 -13.23 -18.35 -9.01
C GLY A 150 -13.95 -19.55 -9.60
N ILE A 151 -13.30 -20.15 -10.59
CA ILE A 151 -13.66 -21.45 -11.17
C ILE A 151 -12.41 -22.29 -11.15
N GLU A 152 -12.52 -23.48 -10.57
CA GLU A 152 -11.45 -24.47 -10.50
C GLU A 152 -11.88 -25.73 -11.24
N TRP A 153 -10.96 -26.34 -11.95
CA TRP A 153 -11.22 -27.61 -12.64
C TRP A 153 -10.05 -28.56 -12.51
N VAL A 154 -10.38 -29.81 -12.48
CA VAL A 154 -9.44 -30.91 -12.54
C VAL A 154 -10.01 -31.95 -13.50
N VAL A 155 -9.17 -32.38 -14.43
CA VAL A 155 -9.49 -33.48 -15.35
C VAL A 155 -8.37 -34.53 -15.27
N ASP A 156 -8.67 -35.65 -14.66
CA ASP A 156 -7.81 -36.85 -14.71
C ASP A 156 -8.27 -37.73 -15.88
N PHE A 157 -7.47 -37.75 -16.93
CA PHE A 157 -7.78 -38.52 -18.13
C PHE A 157 -7.61 -40.03 -17.87
N ALA A 158 -8.38 -40.81 -18.58
CA ALA A 158 -8.24 -42.27 -18.58
C ALA A 158 -6.79 -42.65 -18.91
N LYS A 159 -6.23 -43.54 -18.10
CA LYS A 159 -4.84 -43.97 -18.26
C LYS A 159 -4.59 -44.55 -19.65
N ILE A 160 -3.58 -44.09 -20.37
CA ILE A 160 -3.14 -44.63 -21.65
C ILE A 160 -2.36 -45.91 -21.39
N LYS A 161 -3.05 -47.06 -21.45
CA LYS A 161 -2.49 -48.36 -21.06
C LYS A 161 -1.26 -48.77 -21.89
N ALA A 162 -1.22 -48.41 -23.17
CA ALA A 162 -0.12 -48.78 -24.07
C ALA A 162 1.25 -48.23 -23.61
N ILE A 163 1.27 -47.03 -23.02
CA ILE A 163 2.48 -46.38 -22.56
C ILE A 163 2.46 -46.15 -21.03
N GLN A 164 1.48 -46.72 -20.36
CA GLN A 164 1.31 -46.61 -18.90
C GLN A 164 1.34 -45.16 -18.38
N THR A 165 0.75 -44.24 -19.16
CA THR A 165 0.82 -42.78 -18.86
C THR A 165 -0.54 -42.29 -18.35
N GLU A 166 -0.50 -41.55 -17.28
CA GLU A 166 -1.59 -40.78 -16.70
C GLU A 166 -1.41 -39.31 -17.07
N ILE A 167 -2.50 -38.64 -17.46
CA ILE A 167 -2.52 -37.25 -17.83
C ILE A 167 -3.50 -36.54 -16.91
N ARG A 168 -3.06 -35.43 -16.30
CA ARG A 168 -3.92 -34.58 -15.50
C ARG A 168 -3.84 -33.14 -16.00
N LEU A 169 -4.99 -32.54 -16.23
CA LEU A 169 -5.17 -31.13 -16.52
C LEU A 169 -5.87 -30.49 -15.32
N ASP A 170 -5.25 -29.53 -14.70
CA ASP A 170 -5.88 -28.72 -13.65
C ASP A 170 -5.70 -27.23 -13.93
N GLY A 171 -6.61 -26.43 -13.42
CA GLY A 171 -6.52 -24.99 -13.59
C GLY A 171 -7.47 -24.22 -12.70
N THR A 172 -7.26 -22.91 -12.70
CA THR A 172 -8.05 -21.96 -11.92
C THR A 172 -8.21 -20.67 -12.71
N TRP A 173 -9.44 -20.22 -12.86
CA TRP A 173 -9.73 -18.84 -13.20
C TRP A 173 -10.20 -18.10 -11.95
N TYR A 174 -9.62 -16.95 -11.69
CA TYR A 174 -9.88 -16.15 -10.49
C TYR A 174 -10.05 -14.68 -10.84
N ALA A 175 -11.05 -14.04 -10.29
CA ALA A 175 -11.33 -12.61 -10.39
C ALA A 175 -11.45 -11.99 -8.99
N TYR A 176 -10.89 -10.82 -8.85
CA TYR A 176 -10.90 -10.02 -7.63
C TYR A 176 -11.30 -8.59 -7.97
N LYS A 177 -12.16 -7.98 -7.16
CA LYS A 177 -12.46 -6.55 -7.19
C LYS A 177 -12.63 -6.03 -5.77
N SER A 178 -11.92 -4.94 -5.47
CA SER A 178 -12.09 -4.14 -4.27
C SER A 178 -12.33 -2.70 -4.70
N LEU A 179 -13.30 -2.03 -4.08
CA LEU A 179 -13.65 -0.66 -4.38
C LEU A 179 -13.95 0.06 -3.05
N GLY A 180 -13.05 0.94 -2.62
CA GLY A 180 -13.24 1.77 -1.43
C GLY A 180 -14.00 3.05 -1.75
N THR A 181 -14.88 3.44 -0.85
CA THR A 181 -15.63 4.71 -0.92
C THR A 181 -15.59 5.47 0.40
N ASN A 182 -14.72 5.05 1.32
CA ASN A 182 -14.53 5.74 2.58
C ASN A 182 -13.89 7.10 2.36
N GLN A 183 -14.16 8.01 3.27
CA GLN A 183 -13.40 9.26 3.32
C GLN A 183 -11.97 8.99 3.77
N VAL A 184 -11.01 9.60 3.10
CA VAL A 184 -9.58 9.49 3.37
C VAL A 184 -9.00 10.89 3.52
N GLU A 185 -8.29 11.12 4.61
CA GLU A 185 -7.58 12.36 4.85
C GLU A 185 -6.15 12.26 4.33
N TYR A 186 -5.68 13.34 3.69
CA TYR A 186 -4.30 13.45 3.25
C TYR A 186 -3.80 14.88 3.38
N SER A 187 -2.61 15.02 3.97
CA SER A 187 -1.88 16.28 4.03
C SER A 187 -0.47 16.07 3.48
N PRO A 188 -0.01 16.89 2.53
CA PRO A 188 1.34 16.82 2.01
C PRO A 188 2.38 17.06 3.10
N THR A 189 3.51 16.39 3.00
CA THR A 189 4.65 16.59 3.92
C THR A 189 5.61 17.67 3.45
N THR A 190 5.20 18.49 2.49
CA THR A 190 6.05 19.54 1.92
C THR A 190 6.38 20.59 2.96
N LEU A 191 7.65 20.81 3.20
CA LEU A 191 8.11 21.84 4.14
C LEU A 191 7.82 23.23 3.57
N ARG A 192 6.99 23.98 4.27
CA ARG A 192 6.76 25.38 4.01
C ARG A 192 7.34 26.22 5.15
N THR A 193 8.03 27.30 4.82
CA THR A 193 8.53 28.24 5.82
C THR A 193 7.44 29.25 6.14
N THR A 194 6.49 28.90 7.01
CA THR A 194 5.48 29.82 7.53
C THR A 194 5.97 30.46 8.82
N LYS A 195 5.38 31.60 9.20
CA LYS A 195 5.65 32.23 10.50
C LYS A 195 5.37 31.30 11.67
N ASP A 196 4.33 30.48 11.55
CA ASP A 196 3.86 29.53 12.56
C ASP A 196 4.57 28.18 12.50
N LYS A 197 5.57 28.06 11.62
CA LYS A 197 6.31 26.80 11.40
C LYS A 197 5.43 25.60 11.07
N LEU A 198 4.20 25.81 10.64
CA LEU A 198 3.33 24.76 10.15
C LEU A 198 3.80 24.35 8.75
N PRO A 199 4.26 23.11 8.55
CA PRO A 199 4.80 22.67 7.26
C PRO A 199 3.78 22.82 6.14
N TYR A 200 2.52 22.47 6.44
CA TYR A 200 1.41 22.60 5.50
C TYR A 200 0.09 22.76 6.27
N PRO A 201 -0.75 23.79 5.99
CA PRO A 201 -1.90 24.12 6.81
C PRO A 201 -3.21 23.44 6.44
N TYR A 202 -3.26 22.61 5.39
CA TYR A 202 -4.50 22.05 4.88
C TYR A 202 -4.51 20.52 4.87
N ILE A 203 -5.70 19.96 5.04
CA ILE A 203 -6.00 18.52 4.91
C ILE A 203 -6.99 18.36 3.79
N GLY A 204 -6.65 17.57 2.78
CA GLY A 204 -7.57 17.17 1.72
C GLY A 204 -8.43 15.98 2.14
N LEU A 205 -9.71 16.05 1.83
CA LEU A 205 -10.71 15.02 2.09
C LEU A 205 -11.08 14.36 0.76
N TYR A 206 -10.63 13.11 0.57
CA TYR A 206 -10.84 12.31 -0.63
C TYR A 206 -11.80 11.18 -0.33
N TYR A 207 -12.46 10.65 -1.34
CA TYR A 207 -13.23 9.41 -1.23
C TYR A 207 -12.53 8.32 -2.03
N GLY A 208 -12.31 7.15 -1.41
CA GLY A 208 -11.65 6.04 -2.09
C GLY A 208 -10.95 5.08 -1.15
N ASP A 209 -10.07 4.28 -1.73
CA ASP A 209 -9.19 3.39 -0.99
C ASP A 209 -8.02 4.17 -0.37
N ASN A 210 -7.55 5.19 -1.09
CA ASN A 210 -6.55 6.16 -0.65
C ASN A 210 -6.71 7.47 -1.43
N ALA A 211 -5.85 8.45 -1.22
CA ALA A 211 -5.88 9.73 -1.92
C ALA A 211 -5.70 9.62 -3.46
N TYR A 212 -5.24 8.48 -3.96
CA TYR A 212 -4.88 8.29 -5.37
C TYR A 212 -5.86 7.42 -6.14
N SER A 213 -6.49 6.45 -5.49
CA SER A 213 -7.32 5.42 -6.14
C SER A 213 -8.55 5.07 -5.31
N THR A 214 -9.53 4.52 -5.98
CA THR A 214 -10.73 3.95 -5.34
C THR A 214 -10.59 2.45 -5.07
N GLY A 215 -9.57 1.78 -5.59
CA GLY A 215 -9.37 0.36 -5.36
C GLY A 215 -8.60 -0.34 -6.47
N SER A 216 -8.85 -1.63 -6.61
CA SER A 216 -8.18 -2.45 -7.62
C SER A 216 -9.03 -3.61 -8.10
N GLU A 217 -8.75 -4.06 -9.33
CA GLU A 217 -9.28 -5.31 -9.87
C GLU A 217 -8.17 -6.17 -10.46
N SER A 218 -8.34 -7.47 -10.41
CA SER A 218 -7.43 -8.40 -11.05
C SER A 218 -8.15 -9.66 -11.55
N ARG A 219 -7.60 -10.28 -12.59
CA ARG A 219 -8.06 -11.57 -13.11
C ARG A 219 -6.85 -12.42 -13.46
N THR A 220 -6.93 -13.70 -13.15
CA THR A 220 -5.87 -14.66 -13.47
C THR A 220 -6.48 -15.93 -14.03
N LEU A 221 -5.81 -16.51 -15.01
CA LEU A 221 -6.10 -17.84 -15.54
C LEU A 221 -4.80 -18.63 -15.52
N ARG A 222 -4.79 -19.69 -14.74
CA ARG A 222 -3.65 -20.62 -14.65
C ARG A 222 -4.10 -22.01 -15.09
N MET A 223 -3.20 -22.72 -15.74
CA MET A 223 -3.45 -24.08 -16.20
C MET A 223 -2.17 -24.89 -16.07
N ASN A 224 -2.31 -26.08 -15.55
CA ASN A 224 -1.22 -27.05 -15.44
C ASN A 224 -1.57 -28.31 -16.20
N LEU A 225 -0.59 -28.87 -16.87
CA LEU A 225 -0.69 -30.15 -17.55
C LEU A 225 0.42 -31.06 -17.04
N THR A 226 0.03 -32.16 -16.43
CA THR A 226 0.95 -33.13 -15.83
C THR A 226 0.84 -34.48 -16.56
N PHE A 227 1.99 -35.01 -16.93
CA PHE A 227 2.15 -36.36 -17.49
C PHE A 227 2.91 -37.21 -16.47
N THR A 228 2.41 -38.38 -16.14
CA THR A 228 3.10 -39.33 -15.27
C THR A 228 3.12 -40.70 -15.94
N THR A 229 4.29 -41.16 -16.32
CA THR A 229 4.51 -42.43 -16.98
C THR A 229 5.17 -43.42 -16.04
N HIS A 230 4.54 -44.57 -15.84
CA HIS A 230 5.09 -45.69 -15.10
C HIS A 230 5.72 -46.68 -16.06
N ILE A 231 7.00 -47.02 -15.84
CA ILE A 231 7.74 -48.01 -16.63
C ILE A 231 8.11 -49.19 -15.72
N PRO A 232 7.18 -50.16 -15.58
CA PRO A 232 7.33 -51.24 -14.61
C PRO A 232 8.57 -52.12 -14.89
N SER A 233 8.89 -52.37 -16.16
CA SER A 233 10.00 -53.19 -16.57
C SER A 233 11.35 -52.77 -16.02
N VAL A 234 11.52 -51.49 -15.78
CA VAL A 234 12.72 -50.88 -15.17
C VAL A 234 12.44 -50.20 -13.85
N ARG A 235 11.26 -50.38 -13.27
CA ARG A 235 10.85 -49.72 -12.00
C ARG A 235 11.11 -48.22 -12.00
N MET A 236 10.67 -47.52 -13.02
CA MET A 236 10.84 -46.08 -13.16
C MET A 236 9.50 -45.36 -13.26
N ILE A 237 9.46 -44.15 -12.69
CA ILE A 237 8.38 -43.21 -12.83
C ILE A 237 8.99 -41.92 -13.42
N VAL A 238 8.43 -41.47 -14.55
CA VAL A 238 8.80 -40.21 -15.21
C VAL A 238 7.63 -39.26 -15.11
N SER A 239 7.84 -38.09 -14.61
CA SER A 239 6.82 -37.02 -14.55
C SER A 239 7.30 -35.76 -15.23
N ALA A 240 6.46 -35.17 -16.04
CA ALA A 240 6.65 -33.86 -16.64
C ALA A 240 5.43 -32.98 -16.35
N LYS A 241 5.63 -31.77 -15.90
CA LYS A 241 4.58 -30.81 -15.62
C LYS A 241 4.84 -29.51 -16.37
N LEU A 242 3.85 -29.05 -17.11
CA LEU A 242 3.79 -27.72 -17.70
C LEU A 242 2.91 -26.84 -16.83
N GLU A 243 3.43 -25.77 -16.30
CA GLU A 243 2.71 -24.75 -15.54
C GLU A 243 2.58 -23.50 -16.38
N SER A 244 1.35 -23.02 -16.59
CA SER A 244 1.07 -21.90 -17.49
C SER A 244 0.24 -20.83 -16.78
N SER A 245 0.63 -19.58 -16.93
CA SER A 245 -0.19 -18.42 -16.64
C SER A 245 -0.69 -17.85 -17.96
N LEU A 246 -1.94 -18.13 -18.29
CA LEU A 246 -2.53 -17.79 -19.59
C LEU A 246 -3.13 -16.39 -19.60
N LEU A 247 -3.61 -15.91 -18.45
CA LEU A 247 -4.11 -14.57 -18.25
C LEU A 247 -3.61 -14.05 -16.90
N LYS A 248 -3.00 -12.88 -16.92
CA LYS A 248 -2.78 -12.08 -15.72
C LYS A 248 -3.13 -10.63 -16.04
N TYR A 249 -4.24 -10.20 -15.50
CA TYR A 249 -4.79 -8.87 -15.67
C TYR A 249 -4.83 -8.16 -14.33
N SER A 250 -4.50 -6.88 -14.31
CA SER A 250 -4.68 -6.01 -13.14
C SER A 250 -4.97 -4.58 -13.58
N ARG A 251 -5.70 -3.85 -12.74
CA ARG A 251 -5.98 -2.43 -12.90
C ARG A 251 -6.13 -1.78 -11.54
N THR A 252 -5.55 -0.60 -11.37
CA THR A 252 -5.91 0.32 -10.30
C THR A 252 -7.17 1.07 -10.72
N LEU A 253 -8.15 1.20 -9.83
CA LEU A 253 -9.43 1.83 -10.11
C LEU A 253 -9.40 3.31 -9.71
N SER A 254 -10.05 4.13 -10.53
CA SER A 254 -10.34 5.54 -10.25
C SER A 254 -11.85 5.84 -10.35
N GLU A 255 -12.66 4.79 -10.38
CA GLU A 255 -14.11 4.89 -10.51
C GLU A 255 -14.81 4.72 -9.16
N MET A 256 -15.89 5.46 -8.94
CA MET A 256 -16.83 5.25 -7.84
C MET A 256 -17.82 4.12 -8.17
N PRO A 257 -18.61 3.60 -7.20
CA PRO A 257 -19.58 2.53 -7.47
C PRO A 257 -20.63 2.87 -8.52
N ASP A 258 -20.94 4.14 -8.71
CA ASP A 258 -21.86 4.66 -9.72
C ASP A 258 -21.21 4.82 -11.11
N GLY A 259 -19.92 4.50 -11.22
CA GLY A 259 -19.15 4.62 -12.47
C GLY A 259 -18.53 6.00 -12.70
N THR A 260 -18.66 6.93 -11.77
CA THR A 260 -18.00 8.25 -11.85
C THR A 260 -16.50 8.10 -11.73
N GLU A 261 -15.74 8.58 -12.72
CA GLU A 261 -14.27 8.60 -12.66
C GLU A 261 -13.82 9.77 -11.81
N ILE A 262 -12.97 9.51 -10.82
CA ILE A 262 -12.43 10.52 -9.90
C ILE A 262 -11.06 11.04 -10.33
N ALA A 263 -10.32 10.28 -11.12
CA ALA A 263 -9.09 10.76 -11.78
C ALA A 263 -9.45 11.32 -13.14
N GLN A 264 -9.18 12.60 -13.35
CA GLN A 264 -9.56 13.30 -14.57
C GLN A 264 -8.37 13.44 -15.51
N VAL A 265 -8.60 13.22 -16.80
CA VAL A 265 -7.63 13.54 -17.85
C VAL A 265 -7.86 14.99 -18.28
N ILE A 266 -6.85 15.82 -18.06
CA ILE A 266 -6.88 17.24 -18.42
C ILE A 266 -6.14 17.42 -19.74
N SER A 267 -6.89 17.75 -20.77
CA SER A 267 -6.38 18.02 -22.14
C SER A 267 -6.43 19.50 -22.54
N ASP A 268 -7.24 20.31 -21.84
CA ASP A 268 -7.35 21.73 -22.11
C ASP A 268 -6.28 22.51 -21.33
N PRO A 269 -5.33 23.17 -22.02
CA PRO A 269 -4.32 24.00 -21.36
C PRO A 269 -4.89 25.17 -20.56
N SER A 270 -6.12 25.60 -20.86
CA SER A 270 -6.82 26.67 -20.13
C SER A 270 -7.49 26.18 -18.84
N ASP A 271 -7.64 24.88 -18.66
CA ASP A 271 -8.18 24.33 -17.41
C ASP A 271 -7.28 24.69 -16.23
N ILE A 272 -7.90 25.10 -15.14
CA ILE A 272 -7.16 25.45 -13.91
C ILE A 272 -6.29 24.29 -13.43
N LEU A 273 -6.71 23.06 -13.65
CA LEU A 273 -5.97 21.87 -13.29
C LEU A 273 -4.77 21.58 -14.20
N SER A 274 -4.69 22.19 -15.39
CA SER A 274 -3.54 22.07 -16.28
C SER A 274 -2.33 22.87 -15.81
N THR A 275 -2.58 23.97 -15.09
CA THR A 275 -1.53 24.92 -14.67
C THR A 275 -0.61 24.37 -13.59
N VAL A 276 -0.89 23.19 -13.11
CA VAL A 276 -0.21 22.57 -12.03
C VAL A 276 1.03 21.83 -12.50
N GLY A 277 2.21 22.26 -12.04
CA GLY A 277 3.48 21.64 -12.38
C GLY A 277 3.46 20.11 -12.26
N GLY A 278 3.97 19.39 -13.22
CA GLY A 278 4.00 17.94 -13.25
C GLY A 278 4.29 17.47 -14.67
N SER A 279 4.66 16.20 -14.80
CA SER A 279 4.97 15.63 -16.10
C SER A 279 3.69 15.44 -16.91
N ILE A 280 3.74 15.83 -18.17
CA ILE A 280 2.68 15.61 -19.15
C ILE A 280 2.64 14.12 -19.49
N TYR A 281 1.44 13.54 -19.56
CA TYR A 281 1.24 12.11 -19.75
C TYR A 281 1.70 11.59 -21.12
N ASP A 282 1.31 12.22 -22.19
CA ASP A 282 1.64 11.84 -23.59
C ASP A 282 2.18 13.05 -24.39
N GLY A 283 2.67 14.09 -23.72
CA GLY A 283 3.05 15.37 -24.30
C GLY A 283 1.95 16.43 -24.27
N GLU A 284 0.69 16.04 -24.01
CA GLU A 284 -0.47 16.94 -24.08
C GLU A 284 -1.45 16.79 -22.91
N HIS A 285 -1.48 15.64 -22.22
CA HIS A 285 -2.49 15.33 -21.22
C HIS A 285 -1.92 15.09 -19.83
N TYR A 286 -2.70 15.48 -18.81
CA TYR A 286 -2.42 15.21 -17.40
C TYR A 286 -3.52 14.36 -16.79
N VAL A 287 -3.17 13.49 -15.86
CA VAL A 287 -4.15 12.86 -14.96
C VAL A 287 -4.07 13.54 -13.61
N VAL A 288 -5.18 14.10 -13.19
CA VAL A 288 -5.28 14.85 -11.94
C VAL A 288 -6.30 14.18 -11.03
N ARG A 289 -5.92 13.94 -9.81
CA ARG A 289 -6.80 13.60 -8.70
C ARG A 289 -6.72 14.70 -7.65
N TYR A 290 -7.84 15.21 -7.21
CA TYR A 290 -7.95 16.26 -6.20
C TYR A 290 -8.99 15.88 -5.14
N PRO A 291 -8.95 16.48 -3.93
CA PRO A 291 -9.94 16.21 -2.91
C PRO A 291 -11.30 16.83 -3.27
N GLU A 292 -12.38 16.24 -2.86
CA GLU A 292 -13.73 16.80 -2.96
C GLU A 292 -13.89 18.01 -2.05
N TYR A 293 -13.35 17.89 -0.85
CA TYR A 293 -13.32 18.92 0.19
C TYR A 293 -11.93 19.05 0.80
N TYR A 294 -11.71 20.13 1.51
CA TYR A 294 -10.53 20.33 2.33
C TYR A 294 -10.90 21.12 3.59
N CYS A 295 -10.07 21.05 4.59
CA CYS A 295 -10.14 21.91 5.77
C CYS A 295 -8.76 22.42 6.13
N SER A 296 -8.69 23.45 7.01
CA SER A 296 -7.42 24.00 7.46
C SER A 296 -7.07 23.56 8.88
N TYR A 297 -5.83 23.86 9.29
CA TYR A 297 -5.40 23.69 10.68
C TYR A 297 -6.29 24.50 11.65
N ASP A 298 -6.60 25.75 11.32
CA ASP A 298 -7.36 26.66 12.19
C ASP A 298 -8.88 26.48 12.07
N ASP A 299 -9.39 25.92 10.95
CA ASP A 299 -10.82 25.69 10.73
C ASP A 299 -11.06 24.27 10.20
N PRO A 300 -11.66 23.38 11.02
CA PRO A 300 -11.95 22.01 10.61
C PRO A 300 -13.17 21.87 9.67
N THR A 301 -13.87 22.96 9.36
CA THR A 301 -15.05 22.94 8.52
C THR A 301 -14.70 22.56 7.08
N PRO A 302 -15.28 21.50 6.49
CA PRO A 302 -15.02 21.13 5.12
C PRO A 302 -15.46 22.21 4.13
N ARG A 303 -14.57 22.60 3.22
CA ARG A 303 -14.79 23.57 2.15
C ARG A 303 -14.63 22.90 0.80
N ASN A 304 -15.37 23.36 -0.20
CA ASN A 304 -15.27 22.80 -1.54
C ASN A 304 -13.94 23.19 -2.19
N TYR A 305 -13.13 22.17 -2.47
CA TYR A 305 -11.77 22.36 -2.97
C TYR A 305 -11.72 23.10 -4.31
N LEU A 306 -12.46 22.59 -5.34
CA LEU A 306 -12.37 23.14 -6.69
C LEU A 306 -12.93 24.55 -6.80
N ALA A 307 -13.97 24.86 -6.03
CA ALA A 307 -14.56 26.19 -5.98
C ALA A 307 -13.56 27.21 -5.41
N ASP A 308 -12.91 26.87 -4.29
CA ASP A 308 -11.96 27.77 -3.64
C ASP A 308 -10.64 27.89 -4.42
N LEU A 309 -10.18 26.82 -5.07
CA LEU A 309 -9.03 26.86 -5.98
C LEU A 309 -9.26 27.85 -7.13
N LYS A 310 -10.46 27.81 -7.75
CA LYS A 310 -10.85 28.74 -8.82
C LYS A 310 -10.97 30.18 -8.29
N ALA A 311 -11.56 30.36 -7.12
CA ALA A 311 -11.71 31.66 -6.49
C ALA A 311 -10.37 32.30 -6.14
N ALA A 312 -9.42 31.53 -5.57
CA ALA A 312 -8.08 31.98 -5.25
C ALA A 312 -7.33 32.45 -6.51
N LYS A 313 -7.41 31.69 -7.60
CA LYS A 313 -6.82 32.13 -8.88
C LYS A 313 -7.44 33.40 -9.42
N ALA A 314 -8.77 33.50 -9.39
CA ALA A 314 -9.51 34.66 -9.91
C ALA A 314 -9.25 35.94 -9.10
N SER A 315 -9.08 35.83 -7.77
CA SER A 315 -8.76 36.95 -6.90
C SER A 315 -7.29 37.36 -6.92
N GLY A 316 -6.41 36.51 -7.49
CA GLY A 316 -4.96 36.74 -7.46
C GLY A 316 -4.31 36.34 -6.11
N ASP A 317 -5.01 35.61 -5.26
CA ASP A 317 -4.45 35.03 -4.04
C ASP A 317 -3.57 33.82 -4.38
N LEU A 318 -2.34 34.13 -4.81
CA LEU A 318 -1.39 33.11 -5.25
C LEU A 318 -0.91 32.20 -4.10
N ASP A 319 -0.91 32.72 -2.88
CA ASP A 319 -0.51 31.91 -1.71
C ASP A 319 -1.53 30.83 -1.44
N LEU A 320 -2.80 31.16 -1.34
CA LEU A 320 -3.88 30.20 -1.18
C LEU A 320 -3.95 29.23 -2.38
N PHE A 321 -3.81 29.77 -3.60
CA PHE A 321 -3.82 28.93 -4.81
C PHE A 321 -2.71 27.88 -4.78
N ASN A 322 -1.46 28.29 -4.49
CA ASN A 322 -0.32 27.40 -4.46
C ASN A 322 -0.41 26.38 -3.30
N ASP A 323 -1.05 26.77 -2.21
CA ASP A 323 -1.27 25.87 -1.09
C ASP A 323 -2.30 24.79 -1.43
N LEU A 324 -3.52 25.19 -1.84
CA LEU A 324 -4.56 24.26 -2.22
C LEU A 324 -4.11 23.31 -3.32
N TRP A 325 -3.35 23.84 -4.24
CA TRP A 325 -2.77 23.10 -5.31
C TRP A 325 -1.93 21.88 -4.89
N GLN A 326 -1.21 21.91 -3.77
CA GLN A 326 -0.43 20.79 -3.26
C GLN A 326 -1.30 19.61 -2.81
N LEU A 327 -2.60 19.83 -2.60
CA LEU A 327 -3.56 18.75 -2.34
C LEU A 327 -3.91 17.96 -3.60
N SER A 328 -3.66 18.50 -4.81
CA SER A 328 -3.88 17.72 -6.01
C SER A 328 -2.75 16.74 -6.26
N TYR A 329 -3.12 15.51 -6.53
CA TYR A 329 -2.21 14.49 -7.00
C TYR A 329 -2.18 14.49 -8.51
N LYS A 330 -1.00 14.72 -9.08
CA LYS A 330 -0.74 14.58 -10.49
C LYS A 330 0.05 13.35 -10.79
N SER A 331 -0.40 12.62 -11.76
CA SER A 331 0.37 11.56 -12.34
C SER A 331 0.60 11.83 -13.83
N SER A 332 1.86 11.89 -14.24
CA SER A 332 2.22 11.71 -15.64
C SER A 332 1.90 10.29 -16.13
N TYR A 333 1.46 9.47 -15.22
CA TYR A 333 1.29 8.05 -15.43
C TYR A 333 -0.19 7.71 -15.53
N LEU A 334 -0.83 8.06 -16.64
CA LEU A 334 -2.12 7.44 -16.97
C LEU A 334 -2.03 5.91 -16.92
N TYR A 335 -0.85 5.36 -17.15
CA TYR A 335 -0.65 3.92 -17.07
C TYR A 335 -0.98 3.35 -15.68
N VAL A 336 -0.97 4.16 -14.60
CA VAL A 336 -1.39 3.68 -13.27
C VAL A 336 -2.83 3.12 -13.31
N PHE A 337 -3.71 3.79 -14.08
CA PHE A 337 -5.10 3.37 -14.25
C PHE A 337 -5.37 2.56 -15.52
N LYS A 338 -4.35 2.37 -16.39
CA LYS A 338 -4.46 1.48 -17.56
C LYS A 338 -4.63 0.04 -17.11
N LYS A 339 -5.40 -0.69 -17.92
CA LYS A 339 -5.47 -2.15 -17.83
C LYS A 339 -4.11 -2.74 -18.15
N ASP A 340 -3.62 -3.57 -17.25
CA ASP A 340 -2.35 -4.26 -17.42
C ASP A 340 -2.61 -5.74 -17.73
N TYR A 341 -2.29 -6.13 -18.94
CA TYR A 341 -2.26 -7.52 -19.36
C TYR A 341 -0.81 -7.97 -19.45
N ILE A 342 -0.48 -8.96 -18.64
CA ILE A 342 0.81 -9.63 -18.73
C ILE A 342 0.70 -10.74 -19.74
N SER A 343 1.60 -10.78 -20.71
CA SER A 343 1.64 -11.84 -21.73
C SER A 343 1.73 -13.22 -21.07
N PRO A 344 1.15 -14.27 -21.72
CA PRO A 344 1.26 -15.62 -21.20
C PRO A 344 2.69 -16.06 -20.97
N PHE A 345 2.92 -16.73 -19.86
CA PHE A 345 4.20 -17.31 -19.53
C PHE A 345 4.03 -18.72 -18.98
N PHE A 346 5.06 -19.54 -19.15
CA PHE A 346 5.04 -20.92 -18.70
C PHE A 346 6.40 -21.36 -18.16
N SER A 347 6.37 -22.41 -17.39
CA SER A 347 7.54 -23.15 -16.95
C SER A 347 7.29 -24.64 -16.98
N THR A 348 8.35 -25.42 -17.08
CA THR A 348 8.29 -26.87 -17.10
C THR A 348 9.11 -27.45 -15.95
N ASN A 349 8.54 -28.48 -15.35
CA ASN A 349 9.18 -29.25 -14.30
C ASN A 349 9.26 -30.71 -14.76
N PHE A 350 10.36 -31.35 -14.43
CA PHE A 350 10.62 -32.74 -14.84
C PHE A 350 11.16 -33.52 -13.65
N SER A 351 10.73 -34.77 -13.50
CA SER A 351 11.29 -35.66 -12.50
C SER A 351 11.36 -37.10 -13.01
N VAL A 352 12.38 -37.80 -12.58
CA VAL A 352 12.56 -39.25 -12.82
C VAL A 352 12.85 -39.91 -11.49
N THR A 353 12.05 -40.89 -11.14
CA THR A 353 12.27 -41.71 -9.96
C THR A 353 12.58 -43.13 -10.37
N LYS A 354 13.68 -43.67 -9.90
CA LYS A 354 14.11 -45.05 -10.04
C LYS A 354 13.98 -45.79 -8.70
N GLU A 355 13.20 -46.85 -8.67
CA GLU A 355 13.14 -47.74 -7.51
C GLU A 355 14.27 -48.78 -7.59
N ILE A 356 14.96 -48.96 -6.50
CA ILE A 356 16.07 -49.94 -6.33
C ILE A 356 15.59 -50.98 -5.34
N GLY A 357 15.15 -52.11 -5.87
CA GLY A 357 14.46 -53.12 -5.07
C GLY A 357 13.26 -52.53 -4.33
N ASP A 358 12.99 -53.03 -3.14
CA ASP A 358 11.90 -52.56 -2.28
C ASP A 358 12.44 -51.65 -1.16
N LEU A 359 13.76 -51.46 -1.09
CA LEU A 359 14.47 -50.78 -0.01
C LEU A 359 14.77 -49.30 -0.30
N ALA A 360 14.93 -48.92 -1.54
CA ALA A 360 15.35 -47.56 -1.84
C ALA A 360 14.71 -47.00 -3.13
N SER A 361 14.68 -45.67 -3.24
CA SER A 361 14.42 -44.99 -4.49
C SER A 361 15.31 -43.76 -4.63
N ILE A 362 15.74 -43.48 -5.86
CA ILE A 362 16.48 -42.28 -6.23
C ILE A 362 15.60 -41.46 -7.16
N SER A 363 15.38 -40.19 -6.84
CA SER A 363 14.64 -39.26 -7.67
C SER A 363 15.55 -38.13 -8.10
N PHE A 364 15.65 -37.90 -9.41
CA PHE A 364 16.18 -36.68 -9.99
C PHE A 364 15.02 -35.75 -10.33
N TYR A 365 15.18 -34.46 -10.05
CA TYR A 365 14.22 -33.44 -10.45
C TYR A 365 14.90 -32.22 -11.04
N ALA A 366 14.26 -31.60 -12.02
CA ALA A 366 14.66 -30.35 -12.65
C ALA A 366 13.43 -29.46 -12.76
N ASN A 367 13.47 -28.31 -12.08
CA ASN A 367 12.36 -27.38 -12.04
C ASN A 367 12.70 -26.11 -12.82
N ASN A 368 11.69 -25.56 -13.49
CA ASN A 368 11.81 -24.37 -14.33
C ASN A 368 12.91 -24.50 -15.39
N PHE A 369 13.10 -25.70 -15.94
CA PHE A 369 14.18 -25.97 -16.90
C PHE A 369 13.92 -25.41 -18.29
N PHE A 370 12.63 -25.26 -18.66
CA PHE A 370 12.23 -24.65 -19.91
C PHE A 370 11.15 -23.60 -19.63
N VAL A 371 11.44 -22.35 -19.97
CA VAL A 371 10.62 -21.18 -19.65
C VAL A 371 10.73 -20.11 -20.74
N ASN A 372 9.64 -19.35 -20.98
CA ASN A 372 9.65 -18.24 -21.95
C ASN A 372 9.99 -16.87 -21.30
N ARG A 373 11.02 -16.83 -20.48
CA ARG A 373 11.38 -15.65 -19.65
C ARG A 373 11.56 -14.34 -20.40
N SER A 374 12.09 -14.39 -21.61
CA SER A 374 12.40 -13.20 -22.41
C SER A 374 11.19 -12.54 -23.06
N GLN A 375 10.02 -13.15 -22.94
CA GLN A 375 8.80 -12.73 -23.65
C GLN A 375 7.67 -12.26 -22.73
N ILE A 376 7.97 -12.03 -21.45
CA ILE A 376 6.95 -11.55 -20.53
C ILE A 376 6.78 -10.04 -20.70
N TRP A 377 5.69 -9.65 -21.30
CA TRP A 377 5.36 -8.27 -21.65
C TRP A 377 4.23 -7.71 -20.81
N SER A 378 4.32 -6.46 -20.41
CA SER A 378 3.23 -5.70 -19.77
C SER A 378 2.65 -4.69 -20.75
N THR A 379 1.33 -4.74 -20.95
CA THR A 379 0.64 -3.77 -21.80
C THR A 379 0.54 -2.39 -21.16
N ARG A 380 0.61 -2.33 -19.84
CA ARG A 380 0.56 -1.07 -19.10
C ARG A 380 1.85 -0.27 -19.25
N THR A 381 2.98 -0.92 -19.04
CA THR A 381 4.29 -0.26 -19.10
C THR A 381 4.92 -0.28 -20.48
N GLU A 382 4.38 -1.09 -21.40
CA GLU A 382 4.89 -1.30 -22.76
C GLU A 382 6.37 -1.73 -22.74
N THR A 383 6.71 -2.60 -21.78
CA THR A 383 8.07 -3.10 -21.57
C THR A 383 8.07 -4.59 -21.26
N TYR A 384 9.21 -5.22 -21.51
CA TYR A 384 9.48 -6.58 -21.04
C TYR A 384 9.79 -6.55 -19.54
N LEU A 385 9.08 -7.39 -18.80
CA LEU A 385 9.21 -7.50 -17.35
C LEU A 385 10.34 -8.47 -16.98
N SER A 386 10.93 -8.23 -15.82
CA SER A 386 11.90 -9.17 -15.26
C SER A 386 11.24 -10.51 -14.94
N ALA A 387 11.67 -11.55 -15.61
CA ALA A 387 11.17 -12.91 -15.38
C ALA A 387 11.36 -13.41 -13.95
N ALA A 388 12.36 -12.90 -13.24
CA ALA A 388 12.63 -13.27 -11.85
C ALA A 388 11.48 -12.98 -10.90
N SER A 389 10.60 -12.01 -11.24
CA SER A 389 9.41 -11.67 -10.46
C SER A 389 8.23 -12.65 -10.66
N TYR A 390 8.25 -13.45 -11.71
CA TYR A 390 7.15 -14.30 -12.13
C TYR A 390 7.46 -15.79 -12.12
N ILE A 391 8.71 -16.15 -12.49
CA ILE A 391 9.16 -17.53 -12.64
C ILE A 391 10.43 -17.71 -11.80
N PRO A 392 10.47 -18.65 -10.85
CA PRO A 392 11.65 -18.97 -10.10
C PRO A 392 12.81 -19.39 -11.03
N LYS A 393 14.03 -19.29 -10.54
CA LYS A 393 15.21 -19.73 -11.29
C LYS A 393 15.18 -21.23 -11.50
N PHE A 394 15.84 -21.69 -12.57
CA PHE A 394 16.10 -23.12 -12.77
C PHE A 394 16.86 -23.69 -11.56
N TYR A 395 16.42 -24.84 -11.10
CA TYR A 395 17.13 -25.62 -10.11
C TYR A 395 16.88 -27.13 -10.30
N TYR A 396 17.82 -27.92 -9.87
CA TYR A 396 17.75 -29.37 -9.93
C TYR A 396 18.31 -30.00 -8.67
N GLY A 397 17.99 -31.27 -8.44
CA GLY A 397 18.49 -32.01 -7.30
C GLY A 397 18.24 -33.48 -7.38
N LEU A 398 18.81 -34.18 -6.41
CA LEU A 398 18.64 -35.61 -6.20
C LEU A 398 18.07 -35.84 -4.82
N THR A 399 17.12 -36.77 -4.73
CA THR A 399 16.56 -37.26 -3.46
C THR A 399 16.76 -38.75 -3.38
N LEU A 400 17.42 -39.21 -2.32
CA LEU A 400 17.49 -40.62 -1.93
C LEU A 400 16.46 -40.89 -0.83
N ARG A 401 15.57 -41.83 -1.05
CA ARG A 401 14.63 -42.31 -0.05
C ARG A 401 14.91 -43.75 0.30
N LEU A 402 15.15 -44.03 1.56
CA LEU A 402 15.28 -45.36 2.11
C LEU A 402 13.96 -45.78 2.76
N LYS A 403 13.55 -47.06 2.55
CA LYS A 403 12.37 -47.66 3.19
C LYS A 403 12.89 -48.66 4.20
N PHE A 404 12.55 -48.48 5.45
CA PHE A 404 12.93 -49.35 6.57
C PHE A 404 11.75 -50.22 6.99
#